data_5b20c28c24d6c54be8b3e00641994db5
#
_entry.id   5b20c28c24d6c54be8b3e00641994db5
#
_cell.length_a   1.000
_cell.length_b   1.000
_cell.length_c   1.000
_cell.angle_alpha   90.00
_cell.angle_beta   90.00
_cell.angle_gamma   90.00
#
_symmetry.space_group_name_H-M   'P 1'
#
loop_
_entity.id
_entity.type
_entity.pdbx_description
1 polymer ?
#
loop_
_entity_poly.entity_id
_entity_poly.type
_entity_poly.pdbx_seq_one_letter_code
_entity_poly.pdbx_strand_id
1 'polypeptide(L)'
;MNQVAQATPGDTVLFHYTGSLKDGTVFDSSSGRDPLRVTLGSGQVIRGVDEALVGMAPGDAKSVTVAADEAYGQHRPELLHEVQREAIPPEVDLEVGKQLEGRDTAGQRLRLTVVEVADDTVTLDANHPLAGQDLKFELQLVQIV
;
A
#
# COMPACT_ATOMS: atom_id res chain seq x y z
N MET A 1 -18.19 36.09 11.03
CA MET A 1 -17.11 35.50 10.26
C MET A 1 -17.24 33.97 10.29
N ASN A 2 -17.41 33.39 9.13
CA ASN A 2 -17.61 31.94 9.06
C ASN A 2 -16.26 31.23 9.17
N GLN A 3 -16.14 30.37 10.18
CA GLN A 3 -14.99 29.49 10.26
C GLN A 3 -15.32 28.20 9.51
N VAL A 4 -14.44 27.79 8.62
CA VAL A 4 -14.55 26.52 7.95
C VAL A 4 -14.13 25.45 8.92
N ALA A 5 -14.95 24.41 9.10
CA ALA A 5 -14.59 23.30 9.96
C ALA A 5 -13.36 22.58 9.40
N GLN A 6 -12.42 22.28 10.28
CA GLN A 6 -11.21 21.54 9.95
C GLN A 6 -11.22 20.21 10.68
N ALA A 7 -10.74 19.19 10.02
CA ALA A 7 -10.68 17.86 10.60
C ALA A 7 -9.68 17.81 11.76
N THR A 8 -10.08 17.19 12.85
CA THR A 8 -9.24 17.02 14.05
C THR A 8 -9.18 15.55 14.42
N PRO A 9 -8.16 15.13 15.21
CA PRO A 9 -8.09 13.75 15.69
C PRO A 9 -9.39 13.35 16.40
N GLY A 10 -9.90 12.18 16.09
CA GLY A 10 -11.17 11.69 16.61
C GLY A 10 -12.37 11.96 15.69
N ASP A 11 -12.24 12.87 14.73
CA ASP A 11 -13.29 13.13 13.76
C ASP A 11 -13.38 12.00 12.75
N THR A 12 -14.59 11.71 12.29
CA THR A 12 -14.82 10.80 11.18
C THR A 12 -14.96 11.64 9.91
N VAL A 13 -14.20 11.28 8.88
CA VAL A 13 -14.18 12.03 7.62
C VAL A 13 -14.44 11.11 6.44
N LEU A 14 -14.96 11.71 5.36
CA LEU A 14 -15.07 11.09 4.05
C LEU A 14 -14.07 11.78 3.12
N PHE A 15 -13.25 11.01 2.44
CA PHE A 15 -12.27 11.58 1.54
C PHE A 15 -12.01 10.68 0.33
N HIS A 16 -11.59 11.31 -0.76
CA HIS A 16 -11.07 10.60 -1.94
C HIS A 16 -9.56 10.64 -1.93
N TYR A 17 -8.96 9.60 -2.46
CA TYR A 17 -7.50 9.50 -2.54
C TYR A 17 -7.07 8.88 -3.85
N THR A 18 -5.86 9.22 -4.27
CA THR A 18 -5.14 8.53 -5.34
C THR A 18 -3.73 8.29 -4.82
N GLY A 19 -3.35 7.02 -4.74
CA GLY A 19 -2.02 6.61 -4.31
C GLY A 19 -1.18 6.24 -5.53
N SER A 20 0.02 6.78 -5.62
CA SER A 20 0.95 6.50 -6.71
C SER A 20 2.35 6.25 -6.20
N LEU A 21 3.13 5.55 -7.02
CA LEU A 21 4.55 5.32 -6.78
C LEU A 21 5.34 6.53 -7.25
N LYS A 22 6.62 6.54 -6.92
CA LYS A 22 7.54 7.62 -7.27
C LYS A 22 7.63 7.84 -8.79
N ASP A 23 7.45 6.78 -9.57
CA ASP A 23 7.47 6.84 -11.04
C ASP A 23 6.15 7.30 -11.65
N GLY A 24 5.13 7.58 -10.83
CA GLY A 24 3.82 8.03 -11.28
C GLY A 24 2.80 6.90 -11.47
N THR A 25 3.19 5.65 -11.26
CA THR A 25 2.27 4.52 -11.39
C THR A 25 1.23 4.57 -10.28
N VAL A 26 -0.06 4.64 -10.63
CA VAL A 26 -1.16 4.61 -9.67
C VAL A 26 -1.38 3.16 -9.21
N PHE A 27 -1.30 2.92 -7.91
CA PHE A 27 -1.53 1.59 -7.37
C PHE A 27 -2.92 1.46 -6.73
N ASP A 28 -3.55 2.56 -6.35
CA ASP A 28 -4.89 2.54 -5.79
C ASP A 28 -5.52 3.93 -5.92
N SER A 29 -6.85 3.96 -6.02
CA SER A 29 -7.60 5.22 -6.12
C SER A 29 -9.04 4.98 -5.74
N SER A 30 -9.65 5.97 -5.08
CA SER A 30 -11.09 5.97 -4.82
C SER A 30 -11.87 6.70 -5.91
N SER A 31 -11.20 7.22 -6.94
CA SER A 31 -11.85 7.91 -8.06
C SER A 31 -12.88 7.00 -8.73
N GLY A 32 -14.09 7.49 -8.94
CA GLY A 32 -15.19 6.70 -9.51
C GLY A 32 -15.86 5.75 -8.52
N ARG A 33 -15.47 5.78 -7.26
CA ARG A 33 -16.05 4.97 -6.17
C ARG A 33 -16.57 5.90 -5.07
N ASP A 34 -17.21 5.30 -4.07
CA ASP A 34 -17.59 6.04 -2.88
C ASP A 34 -16.34 6.52 -2.13
N PRO A 35 -16.41 7.70 -1.48
CA PRO A 35 -15.30 8.14 -0.66
C PRO A 35 -15.06 7.18 0.49
N LEU A 36 -13.80 7.10 0.90
CA LEU A 36 -13.40 6.28 2.04
C LEU A 36 -13.78 6.98 3.34
N ARG A 37 -14.38 6.23 4.25
CA ARG A 37 -14.74 6.73 5.58
C ARG A 37 -13.71 6.25 6.60
N VAL A 38 -13.18 7.20 7.37
CA VAL A 38 -12.15 6.88 8.36
C VAL A 38 -12.28 7.79 9.57
N THR A 39 -11.98 7.27 10.75
CA THR A 39 -11.87 8.05 11.97
C THR A 39 -10.39 8.40 12.18
N LEU A 40 -10.10 9.70 12.26
CA LEU A 40 -8.73 10.18 12.39
C LEU A 40 -8.13 9.76 13.74
N GLY A 41 -6.89 9.33 13.70
CA GLY A 41 -6.18 8.86 14.89
C GLY A 41 -6.46 7.42 15.28
N SER A 42 -7.28 6.69 14.51
CA SER A 42 -7.66 5.32 14.84
C SER A 42 -6.71 4.26 14.28
N GLY A 43 -5.78 4.65 13.40
CA GLY A 43 -4.88 3.71 12.73
C GLY A 43 -5.50 2.96 11.57
N GLN A 44 -6.64 3.39 11.06
CA GLN A 44 -7.33 2.74 9.94
C GLN A 44 -6.62 2.95 8.61
N VAL A 45 -5.82 4.01 8.50
CA VAL A 45 -5.03 4.31 7.31
C VAL A 45 -3.59 4.57 7.69
N ILE A 46 -2.70 4.60 6.70
CA ILE A 46 -1.29 4.91 6.90
C ILE A 46 -1.16 6.24 7.66
N ARG A 47 -0.25 6.27 8.63
CA ARG A 47 -0.06 7.43 9.50
C ARG A 47 0.12 8.74 8.73
N GLY A 48 0.87 8.73 7.65
CA GLY A 48 1.09 9.93 6.84
C GLY A 48 -0.20 10.48 6.22
N VAL A 49 -1.12 9.60 5.83
CA VAL A 49 -2.44 9.99 5.31
C VAL A 49 -3.32 10.52 6.45
N ASP A 50 -3.31 9.84 7.59
CA ASP A 50 -4.06 10.27 8.77
C ASP A 50 -3.64 11.67 9.19
N GLU A 51 -2.35 11.92 9.35
CA GLU A 51 -1.81 13.23 9.73
C GLU A 51 -2.11 14.30 8.68
N ALA A 52 -2.08 13.94 7.40
CA ALA A 52 -2.35 14.89 6.32
C ALA A 52 -3.81 15.35 6.31
N LEU A 53 -4.75 14.47 6.69
CA LEU A 53 -6.16 14.81 6.75
C LEU A 53 -6.49 15.77 7.88
N VAL A 54 -5.71 15.72 8.96
CA VAL A 54 -5.88 16.65 10.08
C VAL A 54 -5.63 18.09 9.60
N GLY A 55 -6.57 18.98 9.87
CA GLY A 55 -6.50 20.38 9.46
C GLY A 55 -7.10 20.69 8.10
N MET A 56 -7.52 19.67 7.35
CA MET A 56 -8.21 19.89 6.07
C MET A 56 -9.67 20.23 6.29
N ALA A 57 -10.21 21.07 5.43
CA ALA A 57 -11.62 21.40 5.39
C ALA A 57 -12.28 20.71 4.19
N PRO A 58 -13.62 20.49 4.23
CA PRO A 58 -14.32 19.92 3.08
C PRO A 58 -14.05 20.73 1.80
N GLY A 59 -13.67 20.03 0.73
CA GLY A 59 -13.28 20.64 -0.54
C GLY A 59 -11.80 20.88 -0.70
N ASP A 60 -11.02 20.78 0.39
CA ASP A 60 -9.56 20.94 0.31
C ASP A 60 -8.93 19.74 -0.37
N ALA A 61 -7.87 20.01 -1.12
CA ALA A 61 -7.03 18.98 -1.73
C ALA A 61 -5.59 19.13 -1.24
N LYS A 62 -4.91 18.02 -1.04
CA LYS A 62 -3.55 18.01 -0.51
C LYS A 62 -2.78 16.82 -1.07
N SER A 63 -1.50 17.04 -1.39
CA SER A 63 -0.59 15.96 -1.74
C SER A 63 0.35 15.70 -0.58
N VAL A 64 0.60 14.43 -0.30
CA VAL A 64 1.54 14.03 0.74
C VAL A 64 2.39 12.87 0.24
N THR A 65 3.69 12.92 0.54
CA THR A 65 4.59 11.80 0.26
C THR A 65 4.87 11.08 1.57
N VAL A 66 4.65 9.77 1.56
CA VAL A 66 4.86 8.92 2.73
C VAL A 66 6.09 8.07 2.45
N ALA A 67 7.11 8.18 3.31
CA ALA A 67 8.32 7.38 3.18
C ALA A 67 8.01 5.90 3.42
N ALA A 68 8.80 5.02 2.81
CA ALA A 68 8.61 3.57 2.94
C ALA A 68 8.49 3.12 4.40
N ASP A 69 9.29 3.69 5.31
CA ASP A 69 9.27 3.35 6.73
C ASP A 69 7.90 3.57 7.38
N GLU A 70 7.16 4.56 6.91
CA GLU A 70 5.84 4.91 7.45
C GLU A 70 4.71 4.37 6.59
N ALA A 71 5.02 3.76 5.46
CA ALA A 71 4.04 3.14 4.56
C ALA A 71 4.02 1.62 4.79
N TYR A 72 4.54 0.85 3.84
CA TYR A 72 4.54 -0.61 3.93
C TYR A 72 5.87 -1.18 4.41
N GLY A 73 6.74 -0.32 4.95
CA GLY A 73 8.02 -0.71 5.50
C GLY A 73 9.10 -0.85 4.43
N GLN A 74 10.30 -1.11 4.89
CA GLN A 74 11.45 -1.32 4.01
C GLN A 74 11.40 -2.71 3.40
N HIS A 75 12.01 -2.84 2.23
CA HIS A 75 12.25 -4.15 1.64
C HIS A 75 13.24 -4.92 2.52
N ARG A 76 12.86 -6.14 2.91
CA ARG A 76 13.69 -6.98 3.79
C ARG A 76 14.33 -8.11 3.02
N PRO A 77 15.67 -8.15 2.91
CA PRO A 77 16.36 -9.24 2.21
C PRO A 77 16.09 -10.62 2.81
N GLU A 78 15.81 -10.70 4.10
CA GLU A 78 15.49 -11.97 4.76
C GLU A 78 14.17 -12.58 4.31
N LEU A 79 13.33 -11.82 3.60
CA LEU A 79 12.09 -12.33 3.02
C LEU A 79 12.26 -12.80 1.57
N LEU A 80 13.49 -12.77 1.04
CA LEU A 80 13.83 -13.40 -0.23
C LEU A 80 14.13 -14.86 0.01
N HIS A 81 13.51 -15.73 -0.78
CA HIS A 81 13.67 -17.18 -0.65
C HIS A 81 14.10 -17.78 -1.98
N GLU A 82 15.22 -18.46 -1.98
CA GLU A 82 15.65 -19.24 -3.14
C GLU A 82 15.12 -20.66 -2.99
N VAL A 83 14.35 -21.12 -3.97
CA VAL A 83 13.81 -22.47 -3.98
C VAL A 83 14.24 -23.21 -5.23
N GLN A 84 14.26 -24.54 -5.16
CA GLN A 84 14.53 -25.37 -6.32
C GLN A 84 13.37 -25.26 -7.30
N ARG A 85 13.69 -25.12 -8.58
CA ARG A 85 12.66 -25.00 -9.61
C ARG A 85 11.73 -26.22 -9.64
N GLU A 86 12.28 -27.40 -9.37
CA GLU A 86 11.51 -28.63 -9.31
C GLU A 86 10.51 -28.70 -8.16
N ALA A 87 10.67 -27.85 -7.12
CA ALA A 87 9.72 -27.76 -6.02
C ALA A 87 8.46 -27.00 -6.41
N ILE A 88 8.45 -26.33 -7.56
CA ILE A 88 7.30 -25.59 -8.07
C ILE A 88 6.61 -26.46 -9.13
N PRO A 89 5.27 -26.59 -9.09
CA PRO A 89 4.56 -27.38 -10.09
C PRO A 89 4.90 -26.94 -11.51
N PRO A 90 5.10 -27.86 -12.46
CA PRO A 90 5.53 -27.50 -13.82
C PRO A 90 4.48 -26.70 -14.60
N GLU A 91 3.21 -26.77 -14.21
CA GLU A 91 2.13 -25.98 -14.82
C GLU A 91 2.16 -24.51 -14.41
N VAL A 92 2.95 -24.16 -13.38
CA VAL A 92 3.11 -22.77 -12.97
C VAL A 92 4.09 -22.09 -13.92
N ASP A 93 3.64 -21.02 -14.55
CA ASP A 93 4.46 -20.24 -15.46
C ASP A 93 5.34 -19.30 -14.64
N LEU A 94 6.66 -19.44 -14.76
CA LEU A 94 7.63 -18.70 -13.97
C LEU A 94 8.20 -17.55 -14.79
N GLU A 95 7.66 -16.35 -14.52
CA GLU A 95 8.17 -15.13 -15.13
C GLU A 95 8.47 -14.10 -14.02
N VAL A 96 9.53 -13.33 -14.20
CA VAL A 96 9.87 -12.25 -13.27
C VAL A 96 8.71 -11.27 -13.19
N GLY A 97 8.30 -10.95 -11.97
CA GLY A 97 7.15 -10.07 -11.71
C GLY A 97 5.84 -10.80 -11.44
N LYS A 98 5.78 -12.10 -11.73
CA LYS A 98 4.57 -12.88 -11.48
C LYS A 98 4.38 -13.12 -9.98
N GLN A 99 3.14 -13.04 -9.52
CA GLN A 99 2.80 -13.30 -8.13
C GLN A 99 2.26 -14.73 -7.99
N LEU A 100 2.78 -15.42 -6.98
CA LEU A 100 2.39 -16.80 -6.65
C LEU A 100 1.84 -16.83 -5.23
N GLU A 101 0.99 -17.81 -4.95
CA GLU A 101 0.57 -18.12 -3.60
C GLU A 101 1.37 -19.30 -3.06
N GLY A 102 1.93 -19.14 -1.86
CA GLY A 102 2.58 -20.20 -1.14
C GLY A 102 2.03 -20.30 0.28
N ARG A 103 2.58 -21.21 1.05
CA ARG A 103 2.25 -21.35 2.47
C ARG A 103 3.54 -21.45 3.28
N ASP A 104 3.53 -20.81 4.45
CA ASP A 104 4.65 -20.93 5.37
C ASP A 104 4.52 -22.23 6.19
N THR A 105 5.49 -22.46 7.08
CA THR A 105 5.52 -23.66 7.92
C THR A 105 4.34 -23.72 8.90
N ALA A 106 3.72 -22.60 9.17
CA ALA A 106 2.51 -22.50 10.04
C ALA A 106 1.22 -22.68 9.23
N GLY A 107 1.30 -22.89 7.91
CA GLY A 107 0.15 -23.07 7.05
C GLY A 107 -0.52 -21.77 6.61
N GLN A 108 0.06 -20.62 6.92
CA GLN A 108 -0.48 -19.33 6.51
C GLN A 108 -0.17 -19.06 5.04
N ARG A 109 -1.13 -18.44 4.36
CA ARG A 109 -0.94 -18.07 2.96
C ARG A 109 0.06 -16.93 2.85
N LEU A 110 1.01 -17.08 1.91
CA LEU A 110 1.97 -16.04 1.57
C LEU A 110 1.80 -15.67 0.11
N ARG A 111 1.85 -14.37 -0.15
CA ARG A 111 1.97 -13.88 -1.52
C ARG A 111 3.46 -13.70 -1.83
N LEU A 112 3.90 -14.34 -2.91
CA LEU A 112 5.29 -14.34 -3.31
C LEU A 112 5.40 -13.75 -4.71
N THR A 113 6.43 -12.93 -4.92
CA THR A 113 6.71 -12.36 -6.24
C THR A 113 7.98 -13.01 -6.79
N VAL A 114 7.93 -13.46 -8.04
CA VAL A 114 9.10 -14.01 -8.72
C VAL A 114 10.02 -12.85 -9.08
N VAL A 115 11.24 -12.86 -8.54
CA VAL A 115 12.22 -11.80 -8.79
C VAL A 115 13.39 -12.26 -9.62
N GLU A 116 13.67 -13.56 -9.65
CA GLU A 116 14.74 -14.13 -10.47
C GLU A 116 14.40 -15.58 -10.84
N VAL A 117 14.65 -15.94 -12.10
CA VAL A 117 14.50 -17.32 -12.58
C VAL A 117 15.85 -17.75 -13.14
N ALA A 118 16.48 -18.71 -12.48
CA ALA A 118 17.70 -19.35 -12.95
C ALA A 118 17.39 -20.74 -13.52
N ASP A 119 18.40 -21.47 -13.98
CA ASP A 119 18.19 -22.79 -14.59
C ASP A 119 17.56 -23.79 -13.63
N ASP A 120 18.06 -23.83 -12.38
CA ASP A 120 17.64 -24.80 -11.39
C ASP A 120 16.93 -24.21 -10.19
N THR A 121 16.93 -22.88 -10.05
CA THR A 121 16.41 -22.20 -8.88
C THR A 121 15.54 -21.02 -9.28
N VAL A 122 14.64 -20.63 -8.35
CA VAL A 122 13.80 -19.47 -8.50
C VAL A 122 13.88 -18.68 -7.20
N THR A 123 14.10 -17.37 -7.28
CA THR A 123 14.10 -16.51 -6.11
C THR A 123 12.72 -15.86 -5.99
N LEU A 124 12.11 -16.03 -4.82
CA LEU A 124 10.78 -15.52 -4.50
C LEU A 124 10.88 -14.47 -3.39
N ASP A 125 10.13 -13.41 -3.54
CA ASP A 125 10.11 -12.29 -2.60
C ASP A 125 8.79 -12.31 -1.83
N ALA A 126 8.86 -12.47 -0.52
CA ALA A 126 7.69 -12.46 0.37
C ALA A 126 7.39 -11.07 0.93
N ASN A 127 8.13 -10.05 0.55
CA ASN A 127 7.83 -8.67 0.95
C ASN A 127 6.49 -8.22 0.34
N HIS A 128 5.85 -7.27 1.02
CA HIS A 128 4.71 -6.59 0.42
C HIS A 128 5.15 -5.96 -0.92
N PRO A 129 4.30 -6.01 -1.97
CA PRO A 129 4.68 -5.44 -3.27
C PRO A 129 5.12 -3.98 -3.23
N LEU A 130 4.63 -3.22 -2.25
CA LEU A 130 4.96 -1.80 -2.08
C LEU A 130 6.06 -1.57 -1.03
N ALA A 131 6.62 -2.63 -0.44
CA ALA A 131 7.72 -2.48 0.52
C ALA A 131 8.94 -1.85 -0.15
N GLY A 132 9.59 -0.94 0.56
CA GLY A 132 10.73 -0.21 0.05
C GLY A 132 10.39 0.94 -0.89
N GLN A 133 9.10 1.20 -1.09
CA GLN A 133 8.62 2.26 -1.98
C GLN A 133 8.11 3.44 -1.17
N ASP A 134 8.54 4.64 -1.54
CA ASP A 134 7.89 5.86 -1.07
C ASP A 134 6.59 6.03 -1.86
N LEU A 135 5.54 6.43 -1.17
CA LEU A 135 4.21 6.54 -1.77
C LEU A 135 3.77 7.99 -1.79
N LYS A 136 3.10 8.39 -2.87
CA LYS A 136 2.51 9.71 -2.98
C LYS A 136 0.99 9.56 -2.94
N PHE A 137 0.34 10.31 -2.06
CA PHE A 137 -1.11 10.32 -1.97
C PHE A 137 -1.62 11.73 -2.30
N GLU A 138 -2.58 11.78 -3.20
CA GLU A 138 -3.37 12.97 -3.45
C GLU A 138 -4.70 12.78 -2.74
N LEU A 139 -5.01 13.71 -1.84
CA LEU A 139 -6.15 13.60 -0.94
C LEU A 139 -7.12 14.74 -1.22
N GLN A 140 -8.42 14.43 -1.19
CA GLN A 140 -9.47 15.43 -1.27
C GLN A 140 -10.49 15.14 -0.18
N LEU A 141 -10.63 16.06 0.77
CA LEU A 141 -11.61 15.91 1.84
C LEU A 141 -12.98 16.24 1.30
N VAL A 142 -13.92 15.31 1.46
CA VAL A 142 -15.29 15.48 0.98
C VAL A 142 -16.19 16.04 2.09
N GLN A 143 -16.12 15.45 3.27
CA GLN A 143 -17.03 15.78 4.37
C GLN A 143 -16.41 15.38 5.70
N ILE A 144 -16.71 16.18 6.73
CA ILE A 144 -16.49 15.81 8.13
C ILE A 144 -17.85 15.40 8.68
N VAL A 145 -17.91 14.15 9.12
CA VAL A 145 -19.18 13.58 9.59
C VAL A 145 -19.44 13.91 11.05
#